data_987a829b6f04876b4f16c8a69ae00f3e
#
_entry.id   987a829b6f04876b4f16c8a69ae00f3e
#
_cell.length_a   1.000
_cell.length_b   1.000
_cell.length_c   1.000
_cell.angle_alpha   90.00
_cell.angle_beta   90.00
_cell.angle_gamma   90.00
#
_symmetry.space_group_name_H-M   'P 1'
#
loop_
_entity.id
_entity.type
_entity.pdbx_description
1 polymer ?
#
loop_
_entity_poly.entity_id
_entity_poly.type
_entity_poly.pdbx_seq_one_letter_code
_entity_poly.pdbx_strand_id
1 'polypeptide(L)'
;PVTVAVQNLTENENQDFDVQLVQATTSNNGHIDYTPSSKKMIAGGLSLKDLVEEKKATQKVTVAAGQTKNITFNLKLPQDNIKGTILGSVYVRKVPKETAKSKGVGVRNAFAMTIPVIISEDFNKKITPKLALTNAQMKSDTGVPKVVGEVSNQAPSMFGQIKVEAWVTEKGKTDKLYQSQSEKYEMAPYSSFEYTID
;
A
#
# COMPACT_ATOMS: atom_id res chain seq x y z
N PRO A 1 -3.25 21.01 3.57
CA PRO A 1 -3.56 20.02 4.59
C PRO A 1 -4.43 18.89 4.04
N VAL A 2 -4.35 17.71 4.65
CA VAL A 2 -5.27 16.58 4.45
C VAL A 2 -6.04 16.41 5.76
N THR A 3 -7.36 16.50 5.71
CA THR A 3 -8.22 16.41 6.89
C THR A 3 -9.20 15.26 6.73
N VAL A 4 -9.35 14.45 7.78
CA VAL A 4 -10.33 13.37 7.87
C VAL A 4 -11.18 13.53 9.12
N ALA A 5 -12.49 13.29 9.00
CA ALA A 5 -13.42 13.25 10.12
C ALA A 5 -13.53 11.82 10.64
N VAL A 6 -13.19 11.60 11.91
CA VAL A 6 -13.31 10.30 12.58
C VAL A 6 -14.49 10.36 13.54
N GLN A 7 -15.50 9.55 13.30
CA GLN A 7 -16.71 9.46 14.13
C GLN A 7 -16.69 8.21 15.00
N ASN A 8 -17.00 8.37 16.27
CA ASN A 8 -17.26 7.27 17.18
C ASN A 8 -18.77 6.98 17.20
N LEU A 9 -19.18 5.86 16.65
CA LEU A 9 -20.58 5.44 16.57
C LEU A 9 -21.10 4.73 17.82
N THR A 10 -20.27 4.55 18.85
CA THR A 10 -20.74 3.97 20.12
C THR A 10 -21.47 5.01 20.95
N GLU A 11 -22.53 4.60 21.66
CA GLU A 11 -23.38 5.52 22.42
C GLU A 11 -22.81 5.88 23.79
N ASN A 12 -22.05 4.97 24.42
CA ASN A 12 -21.69 5.09 25.83
C ASN A 12 -20.22 4.98 26.14
N GLU A 13 -19.34 4.91 25.12
CA GLU A 13 -17.93 4.65 25.32
C GLU A 13 -17.04 5.55 24.45
N ASN A 14 -16.02 6.13 25.08
CA ASN A 14 -14.91 6.75 24.35
C ASN A 14 -14.12 5.67 23.58
N GLN A 15 -13.70 6.01 22.37
CA GLN A 15 -12.95 5.10 21.50
C GLN A 15 -11.64 5.73 21.06
N ASP A 16 -10.57 4.94 21.17
CA ASP A 16 -9.25 5.33 20.70
C ASP A 16 -9.04 4.89 19.25
N PHE A 17 -8.43 5.76 18.47
CA PHE A 17 -8.05 5.50 17.08
C PHE A 17 -6.60 5.86 16.83
N ASP A 18 -5.92 5.02 16.05
CA ASP A 18 -4.66 5.35 15.40
C ASP A 18 -5.00 5.86 13.99
N VAL A 19 -4.61 7.10 13.67
CA VAL A 19 -4.80 7.70 12.35
C VAL A 19 -3.43 7.98 11.77
N GLN A 20 -3.14 7.44 10.58
CA GLN A 20 -1.81 7.57 10.00
C GLN A 20 -1.86 7.78 8.49
N LEU A 21 -0.90 8.55 7.98
CA LEU A 21 -0.63 8.62 6.55
C LEU A 21 0.25 7.45 6.13
N VAL A 22 -0.20 6.74 5.11
CA VAL A 22 0.42 5.52 4.61
C VAL A 22 0.78 5.69 3.14
N GLN A 23 1.95 5.22 2.75
CA GLN A 23 2.34 5.11 1.36
C GLN A 23 1.63 3.91 0.72
N ALA A 24 1.03 4.11 -0.45
CA ALA A 24 0.49 2.99 -1.22
C ALA A 24 1.62 2.10 -1.75
N THR A 25 1.38 0.80 -1.72
CA THR A 25 2.28 -0.23 -2.25
C THR A 25 1.54 -1.12 -3.24
N THR A 26 2.22 -2.08 -3.84
CA THR A 26 1.58 -3.13 -4.64
C THR A 26 1.67 -4.46 -3.90
N SER A 27 0.55 -5.11 -3.71
CA SER A 27 0.48 -6.46 -3.12
C SER A 27 0.93 -7.52 -4.13
N ASN A 28 1.31 -8.71 -3.66
CA ASN A 28 1.71 -9.79 -4.56
C ASN A 28 0.51 -10.36 -5.36
N ASN A 29 -0.71 -9.98 -4.97
CA ASN A 29 -1.93 -10.30 -5.73
C ASN A 29 -2.20 -9.31 -6.88
N GLY A 30 -1.28 -8.37 -7.13
CA GLY A 30 -1.40 -7.39 -8.19
C GLY A 30 -2.42 -6.28 -7.95
N HIS A 31 -2.70 -5.94 -6.70
CA HIS A 31 -3.58 -4.83 -6.33
C HIS A 31 -2.82 -3.76 -5.57
N ILE A 32 -3.24 -2.51 -5.76
CA ILE A 32 -2.72 -1.40 -4.96
C ILE A 32 -3.21 -1.56 -3.52
N ASP A 33 -2.26 -1.59 -2.59
CA ASP A 33 -2.51 -1.73 -1.16
C ASP A 33 -2.30 -0.37 -0.46
N TYR A 34 -3.32 0.07 0.25
CA TYR A 34 -3.39 1.32 0.99
C TYR A 34 -3.23 1.14 2.50
N THR A 35 -2.83 -0.05 2.94
CA THR A 35 -2.61 -0.36 4.35
C THR A 35 -1.14 -0.20 4.75
N PRO A 36 -0.83 -0.08 6.05
CA PRO A 36 0.56 -0.01 6.51
C PRO A 36 1.36 -1.25 6.06
N SER A 37 2.46 -1.01 5.39
CA SER A 37 3.33 -2.05 4.83
C SER A 37 4.79 -1.79 5.18
N SER A 38 5.58 -2.86 5.31
CA SER A 38 7.03 -2.82 5.41
C SER A 38 7.72 -2.71 4.05
N LYS A 39 6.97 -2.86 2.94
CA LYS A 39 7.52 -2.70 1.59
C LYS A 39 8.05 -1.29 1.40
N LYS A 40 9.25 -1.19 0.84
CA LYS A 40 9.88 0.09 0.52
C LYS A 40 9.52 0.52 -0.89
N MET A 41 9.44 1.83 -1.10
CA MET A 41 9.39 2.38 -2.46
C MET A 41 10.70 2.14 -3.19
N ILE A 42 10.61 2.03 -4.50
CA ILE A 42 11.78 2.04 -5.39
C ILE A 42 12.43 3.42 -5.30
N ALA A 43 13.74 3.46 -5.44
CA ALA A 43 14.51 4.71 -5.39
C ALA A 43 13.98 5.75 -6.39
N GLY A 44 13.90 7.00 -5.96
CA GLY A 44 13.38 8.12 -6.74
C GLY A 44 11.90 8.44 -6.51
N GLY A 45 11.18 7.58 -5.78
CA GLY A 45 9.80 7.86 -5.37
C GLY A 45 9.71 8.81 -4.18
N LEU A 46 8.66 9.64 -4.16
CA LEU A 46 8.33 10.52 -3.05
C LEU A 46 7.16 9.91 -2.27
N SER A 47 7.38 9.68 -0.98
CA SER A 47 6.38 9.05 -0.12
C SER A 47 5.44 10.10 0.50
N LEU A 48 4.14 9.80 0.55
CA LEU A 48 3.14 10.67 1.20
C LEU A 48 3.52 10.97 2.66
N LYS A 49 4.03 10.00 3.40
CA LYS A 49 4.43 10.19 4.81
C LYS A 49 5.65 11.08 5.00
N ASP A 50 6.52 11.18 3.98
CA ASP A 50 7.71 12.04 4.05
C ASP A 50 7.38 13.52 3.83
N LEU A 51 6.19 13.80 3.29
CA LEU A 51 5.67 15.16 3.10
C LEU A 51 5.07 15.76 4.37
N VAL A 52 4.85 14.98 5.41
CA VAL A 52 4.22 15.47 6.64
C VAL A 52 5.16 16.38 7.40
N GLU A 53 4.67 17.58 7.70
CA GLU A 53 5.38 18.51 8.59
C GLU A 53 5.62 17.86 9.96
N GLU A 54 6.74 18.20 10.59
CA GLU A 54 7.15 17.67 11.92
C GLU A 54 7.28 16.13 11.97
N LYS A 55 7.29 15.44 10.84
CA LYS A 55 7.35 13.95 10.74
C LYS A 55 6.28 13.21 11.55
N LYS A 56 5.15 13.88 11.82
CA LYS A 56 4.02 13.30 12.56
C LYS A 56 3.03 12.60 11.64
N ALA A 57 3.49 11.59 10.89
CA ALA A 57 2.64 10.79 10.00
C ALA A 57 1.63 9.92 10.75
N THR A 58 1.68 9.84 12.07
CA THR A 58 0.75 9.08 12.92
C THR A 58 0.25 9.97 14.06
N GLN A 59 -1.07 9.97 14.26
CA GLN A 59 -1.75 10.64 15.37
C GLN A 59 -2.63 9.64 16.11
N LYS A 60 -2.56 9.65 17.45
CA LYS A 60 -3.47 8.90 18.31
C LYS A 60 -4.54 9.84 18.81
N VAL A 61 -5.79 9.42 18.71
CA VAL A 61 -6.93 10.29 19.09
C VAL A 61 -7.98 9.49 19.82
N THR A 62 -8.48 10.09 20.91
CA THR A 62 -9.68 9.61 21.61
C THR A 62 -10.87 10.43 21.12
N VAL A 63 -11.92 9.74 20.70
CA VAL A 63 -13.18 10.34 20.28
C VAL A 63 -14.26 9.91 21.27
N ALA A 64 -14.94 10.89 21.86
CA ALA A 64 -16.02 10.63 22.82
C ALA A 64 -17.22 9.92 22.13
N ALA A 65 -18.03 9.28 22.95
CA ALA A 65 -19.24 8.56 22.49
C ALA A 65 -20.11 9.47 21.62
N GLY A 66 -20.53 9.00 20.47
CA GLY A 66 -21.38 9.72 19.52
C GLY A 66 -20.74 10.95 18.84
N GLN A 67 -19.49 11.29 19.17
CA GLN A 67 -18.83 12.48 18.66
C GLN A 67 -18.00 12.22 17.41
N THR A 68 -17.70 13.33 16.72
CA THR A 68 -16.79 13.36 15.55
C THR A 68 -15.61 14.27 15.87
N LYS A 69 -14.42 13.86 15.44
CA LYS A 69 -13.20 14.66 15.57
C LYS A 69 -12.48 14.76 14.24
N ASN A 70 -12.11 15.99 13.86
CA ASN A 70 -11.31 16.22 12.65
C ASN A 70 -9.82 16.05 12.97
N ILE A 71 -9.14 15.26 12.14
CA ILE A 71 -7.72 15.00 12.21
C ILE A 71 -7.08 15.57 10.96
N THR A 72 -6.13 16.47 11.15
CA THR A 72 -5.47 17.16 10.04
C THR A 72 -3.98 16.82 9.99
N PHE A 73 -3.48 16.54 8.80
CA PHE A 73 -2.08 16.39 8.47
C PHE A 73 -1.66 17.57 7.59
N ASN A 74 -0.71 18.37 8.03
CA ASN A 74 -0.11 19.41 7.23
C ASN A 74 0.99 18.79 6.37
N LEU A 75 0.89 18.99 5.07
CA LEU A 75 1.85 18.49 4.09
C LEU A 75 2.67 19.65 3.55
N LYS A 76 3.99 19.46 3.52
CA LYS A 76 4.92 20.35 2.83
C LYS A 76 5.29 19.71 1.48
N LEU A 77 4.79 20.29 0.41
CA LEU A 77 5.12 19.85 -0.93
C LEU A 77 6.52 20.34 -1.32
N PRO A 78 7.26 19.62 -2.17
CA PRO A 78 8.51 20.10 -2.72
C PRO A 78 8.30 21.43 -3.47
N GLN A 79 9.34 22.26 -3.51
CA GLN A 79 9.31 23.49 -4.32
C GLN A 79 9.43 23.18 -5.83
N ASP A 80 10.12 22.08 -6.14
CA ASP A 80 10.18 21.57 -7.51
C ASP A 80 8.88 20.84 -7.87
N ASN A 81 8.52 20.91 -9.15
CA ASN A 81 7.33 20.26 -9.67
C ASN A 81 7.26 18.78 -9.33
N ILE A 82 6.11 18.32 -8.84
CA ILE A 82 5.84 16.90 -8.59
C ILE A 82 5.77 16.18 -9.94
N LYS A 83 6.75 15.33 -10.20
CA LYS A 83 6.75 14.50 -11.40
C LYS A 83 5.76 13.34 -11.22
N GLY A 84 4.54 13.53 -11.73
CA GLY A 84 3.52 12.48 -11.70
C GLY A 84 2.64 12.47 -10.45
N THR A 85 2.48 11.31 -9.83
CA THR A 85 1.50 11.08 -8.77
C THR A 85 2.17 10.55 -7.50
N ILE A 86 1.87 11.17 -6.36
CA ILE A 86 2.13 10.62 -5.04
C ILE A 86 0.85 9.94 -4.58
N LEU A 87 0.93 8.67 -4.26
CA LEU A 87 -0.21 7.85 -3.90
C LEU A 87 -0.06 7.27 -2.49
N GLY A 88 -1.08 7.42 -1.70
CA GLY A 88 -1.12 6.89 -0.34
C GLY A 88 -2.53 6.85 0.21
N SER A 89 -2.66 6.82 1.51
CA SER A 89 -3.95 6.86 2.19
C SER A 89 -3.88 7.52 3.56
N VAL A 90 -5.03 7.94 4.06
CA VAL A 90 -5.29 8.06 5.50
C VAL A 90 -5.82 6.71 5.98
N TYR A 91 -5.05 6.02 6.81
CA TYR A 91 -5.42 4.77 7.43
C TYR A 91 -5.90 5.03 8.85
N VAL A 92 -7.14 4.65 9.16
CA VAL A 92 -7.76 4.82 10.47
C VAL A 92 -8.00 3.46 11.07
N ARG A 93 -7.39 3.16 12.21
CA ARG A 93 -7.55 1.91 12.92
C ARG A 93 -8.16 2.17 14.30
N LYS A 94 -9.26 1.46 14.60
CA LYS A 94 -9.79 1.39 15.96
C LYS A 94 -8.82 0.64 16.85
N VAL A 95 -8.41 1.25 17.98
CA VAL A 95 -7.56 0.57 18.96
C VAL A 95 -8.45 -0.31 19.84
N PRO A 96 -8.22 -1.63 19.85
CA PRO A 96 -8.98 -2.50 20.73
C PRO A 96 -8.69 -2.17 22.20
N LYS A 97 -9.74 -2.08 23.02
CA LYS A 97 -9.55 -1.99 24.48
C LYS A 97 -8.92 -3.29 25.00
N GLU A 98 -7.96 -3.16 25.91
CA GLU A 98 -7.44 -4.32 26.61
C GLU A 98 -8.55 -4.88 27.53
N THR A 99 -9.21 -5.94 27.09
CA THR A 99 -10.01 -6.76 27.99
C THR A 99 -9.07 -7.64 28.82
N ALA A 100 -9.40 -7.81 30.12
CA ALA A 100 -8.63 -8.63 31.04
C ALA A 100 -8.21 -9.97 30.38
N LYS A 101 -6.96 -10.35 30.60
CA LYS A 101 -6.36 -11.58 30.04
C LYS A 101 -7.23 -12.79 30.40
N SER A 102 -8.10 -13.20 29.49
CA SER A 102 -8.71 -14.54 29.58
C SER A 102 -7.63 -15.58 29.28
N LYS A 103 -7.47 -16.56 30.15
CA LYS A 103 -6.65 -17.75 29.89
C LYS A 103 -7.31 -18.54 28.75
N GLY A 104 -6.89 -18.32 27.50
CA GLY A 104 -7.44 -19.02 26.33
C GLY A 104 -7.06 -18.34 25.03
N VAL A 105 -7.24 -19.04 23.92
CA VAL A 105 -7.07 -18.49 22.56
C VAL A 105 -8.31 -17.63 22.24
N GLY A 106 -8.13 -16.32 22.17
CA GLY A 106 -9.19 -15.38 21.79
C GLY A 106 -8.94 -14.78 20.42
N VAL A 107 -9.96 -14.73 19.56
CA VAL A 107 -9.93 -13.99 18.31
C VAL A 107 -10.32 -12.54 18.61
N ARG A 108 -9.45 -11.59 18.24
CA ARG A 108 -9.74 -10.17 18.35
C ARG A 108 -9.93 -9.58 16.95
N ASN A 109 -11.09 -9.03 16.70
CA ASN A 109 -11.36 -8.29 15.47
C ASN A 109 -10.80 -6.87 15.61
N ALA A 110 -9.95 -6.47 14.67
CA ALA A 110 -9.49 -5.10 14.52
C ALA A 110 -10.17 -4.50 13.29
N PHE A 111 -10.85 -3.35 13.47
CA PHE A 111 -11.46 -2.63 12.38
C PHE A 111 -10.54 -1.50 11.92
N ALA A 112 -10.35 -1.41 10.62
CA ALA A 112 -9.61 -0.32 10.00
C ALA A 112 -10.31 0.14 8.71
N MET A 113 -10.11 1.39 8.38
CA MET A 113 -10.59 2.00 7.13
C MET A 113 -9.45 2.73 6.45
N THR A 114 -9.46 2.75 5.13
CA THR A 114 -8.52 3.50 4.31
C THR A 114 -9.25 4.49 3.44
N ILE A 115 -8.73 5.72 3.36
CA ILE A 115 -9.19 6.76 2.45
C ILE A 115 -8.03 7.09 1.54
N PRO A 116 -8.06 6.71 0.24
CA PRO A 116 -6.99 7.01 -0.69
C PRO A 116 -6.72 8.52 -0.80
N VAL A 117 -5.44 8.87 -0.87
CA VAL A 117 -4.95 10.23 -1.08
C VAL A 117 -4.08 10.24 -2.32
N ILE A 118 -4.46 11.07 -3.29
CA ILE A 118 -3.75 11.23 -4.56
C ILE A 118 -3.30 12.68 -4.66
N ILE A 119 -2.00 12.90 -4.84
CA ILE A 119 -1.43 14.23 -5.06
C ILE A 119 -0.76 14.24 -6.43
N SER A 120 -1.17 15.16 -7.29
CA SER A 120 -0.58 15.39 -8.60
C SER A 120 -0.77 16.86 -8.97
N GLU A 121 0.18 17.45 -9.69
CA GLU A 121 0.05 18.79 -10.24
C GLU A 121 -0.81 18.81 -11.50
N ASP A 122 -0.77 17.73 -12.27
CA ASP A 122 -1.54 17.60 -13.52
C ASP A 122 -2.06 16.17 -13.68
N PHE A 123 -3.34 15.98 -13.38
CA PHE A 123 -4.02 14.68 -13.52
C PHE A 123 -4.22 14.26 -14.99
N ASN A 124 -4.12 15.18 -15.93
CA ASN A 124 -4.28 14.91 -17.36
C ASN A 124 -2.98 14.50 -18.04
N LYS A 125 -1.85 14.70 -17.38
CA LYS A 125 -0.54 14.34 -17.91
C LYS A 125 -0.40 12.83 -18.05
N LYS A 126 -0.36 12.36 -19.29
CA LYS A 126 -0.08 10.94 -19.57
C LYS A 126 1.39 10.63 -19.29
N ILE A 127 1.63 9.67 -18.43
CA ILE A 127 2.96 9.17 -18.09
C ILE A 127 3.09 7.75 -18.66
N THR A 128 4.13 7.54 -19.45
CA THR A 128 4.41 6.22 -20.02
C THR A 128 4.81 5.23 -18.93
N PRO A 129 4.21 4.04 -18.89
CA PRO A 129 4.62 2.97 -17.98
C PRO A 129 6.11 2.65 -18.13
N LYS A 130 6.77 2.38 -17.00
CA LYS A 130 8.16 1.91 -16.98
C LYS A 130 8.23 0.68 -16.07
N LEU A 131 7.77 -0.46 -16.62
CA LEU A 131 7.79 -1.73 -15.91
C LEU A 131 9.08 -2.47 -16.21
N ALA A 132 9.61 -3.18 -15.22
CA ALA A 132 10.81 -3.99 -15.35
C ALA A 132 10.71 -5.24 -14.48
N LEU A 133 11.26 -6.36 -14.98
CA LEU A 133 11.59 -7.51 -14.16
C LEU A 133 12.96 -7.23 -13.52
N THR A 134 12.98 -6.97 -12.22
CA THR A 134 14.20 -6.54 -11.50
C THR A 134 14.94 -7.69 -10.85
N ASN A 135 14.22 -8.78 -10.56
CA ASN A 135 14.82 -9.98 -9.98
C ASN A 135 14.02 -11.22 -10.38
N ALA A 136 14.68 -12.37 -10.45
CA ALA A 136 14.06 -13.67 -10.57
C ALA A 136 14.82 -14.67 -9.72
N GLN A 137 14.13 -15.43 -8.88
CA GLN A 137 14.76 -16.37 -7.96
C GLN A 137 13.84 -17.56 -7.64
N MET A 138 14.43 -18.64 -7.22
CA MET A 138 13.70 -19.73 -6.61
C MET A 138 13.44 -19.41 -5.12
N LYS A 139 12.22 -19.56 -4.70
CA LYS A 139 11.80 -19.53 -3.29
C LYS A 139 11.18 -20.87 -2.92
N SER A 140 11.37 -21.29 -1.69
CA SER A 140 10.65 -22.43 -1.14
C SER A 140 9.73 -21.92 -0.02
N ASP A 141 8.46 -21.99 -0.28
CA ASP A 141 7.44 -21.74 0.73
C ASP A 141 6.76 -23.07 1.06
N THR A 142 6.66 -23.41 2.35
CA THR A 142 6.09 -24.69 2.81
C THR A 142 6.75 -25.95 2.19
N GLY A 143 8.01 -25.88 1.80
CA GLY A 143 8.76 -27.01 1.22
C GLY A 143 8.54 -27.23 -0.30
N VAL A 144 7.68 -26.45 -0.93
CA VAL A 144 7.47 -26.51 -2.40
C VAL A 144 8.30 -25.41 -3.07
N PRO A 145 9.25 -25.74 -3.97
CA PRO A 145 10.00 -24.75 -4.71
C PRO A 145 9.10 -24.03 -5.73
N LYS A 146 9.22 -22.70 -5.78
CA LYS A 146 8.52 -21.84 -6.74
C LYS A 146 9.49 -20.88 -7.40
N VAL A 147 9.25 -20.52 -8.64
CA VAL A 147 9.97 -19.45 -9.32
C VAL A 147 9.20 -18.16 -9.09
N VAL A 148 9.90 -17.14 -8.59
CA VAL A 148 9.32 -15.84 -8.28
C VAL A 148 10.05 -14.77 -9.04
N GLY A 149 9.32 -13.95 -9.80
CA GLY A 149 9.82 -12.77 -10.49
C GLY A 149 9.41 -11.50 -9.75
N GLU A 150 10.34 -10.58 -9.50
CA GLU A 150 10.00 -9.26 -8.98
C GLU A 150 9.72 -8.29 -10.14
N VAL A 151 8.46 -7.85 -10.24
CA VAL A 151 8.01 -6.85 -11.21
C VAL A 151 7.98 -5.49 -10.55
N SER A 152 8.63 -4.51 -11.15
CA SER A 152 8.71 -3.15 -10.61
C SER A 152 8.09 -2.12 -11.55
N ASN A 153 7.35 -1.16 -10.99
CA ASN A 153 6.92 0.07 -11.63
C ASN A 153 7.90 1.18 -11.28
N GLN A 154 8.73 1.59 -12.22
CA GLN A 154 9.73 2.64 -12.06
C GLN A 154 9.20 4.02 -12.47
N ALA A 155 7.91 4.13 -12.81
CA ALA A 155 7.28 5.38 -13.20
C ALA A 155 6.59 6.09 -12.03
N PRO A 156 6.52 7.42 -12.05
CA PRO A 156 5.78 8.22 -11.06
C PRO A 156 4.28 8.23 -11.35
N SER A 157 3.70 7.09 -11.68
CA SER A 157 2.28 6.96 -12.00
C SER A 157 1.76 5.59 -11.60
N MET A 158 0.50 5.53 -11.19
CA MET A 158 -0.20 4.27 -11.03
C MET A 158 -0.71 3.77 -12.38
N PHE A 159 -0.73 2.47 -12.55
CA PHE A 159 -1.26 1.80 -13.74
C PHE A 159 -2.22 0.68 -13.33
N GLY A 160 -3.23 0.49 -14.15
CA GLY A 160 -4.17 -0.62 -14.04
C GLY A 160 -4.28 -1.41 -15.34
N GLN A 161 -5.11 -2.46 -15.32
CA GLN A 161 -5.36 -3.35 -16.46
C GLN A 161 -4.09 -4.02 -17.00
N ILE A 162 -3.13 -4.31 -16.13
CA ILE A 162 -1.86 -4.95 -16.48
C ILE A 162 -2.14 -6.45 -16.67
N LYS A 163 -1.71 -6.97 -17.82
CA LYS A 163 -1.62 -8.41 -18.06
C LYS A 163 -0.18 -8.86 -17.80
N VAL A 164 -0.02 -9.87 -16.96
CA VAL A 164 1.26 -10.51 -16.68
C VAL A 164 1.23 -11.90 -17.30
N GLU A 165 2.19 -12.18 -18.17
CA GLU A 165 2.48 -13.50 -18.68
C GLU A 165 3.93 -13.84 -18.32
N ALA A 166 4.14 -14.96 -17.67
CA ALA A 166 5.45 -15.42 -17.28
C ALA A 166 5.63 -16.91 -17.55
N TRP A 167 6.84 -17.30 -17.94
CA TRP A 167 7.19 -18.69 -18.15
C TRP A 167 8.64 -18.95 -17.81
N VAL A 168 8.96 -20.21 -17.56
CA VAL A 168 10.30 -20.70 -17.29
C VAL A 168 10.68 -21.64 -18.44
N THR A 169 11.89 -21.45 -18.97
CA THR A 169 12.51 -22.32 -19.97
C THR A 169 13.85 -22.85 -19.49
N GLU A 170 14.30 -23.96 -20.04
CA GLU A 170 15.69 -24.37 -19.88
C GLU A 170 16.60 -23.39 -20.63
N LYS A 171 17.80 -23.12 -20.08
CA LYS A 171 18.75 -22.20 -20.71
C LYS A 171 19.06 -22.62 -22.16
N GLY A 172 18.78 -21.68 -23.09
CA GLY A 172 19.02 -21.89 -24.52
C GLY A 172 17.92 -22.67 -25.25
N LYS A 173 16.81 -23.02 -24.57
CA LYS A 173 15.62 -23.64 -25.18
C LYS A 173 14.44 -22.68 -25.17
N THR A 174 13.45 -22.96 -26.01
CA THR A 174 12.22 -22.18 -26.15
C THR A 174 11.01 -22.86 -25.54
N ASP A 175 11.11 -24.15 -25.20
CA ASP A 175 10.01 -24.92 -24.64
C ASP A 175 9.68 -24.44 -23.22
N LYS A 176 8.44 -24.09 -22.99
CA LYS A 176 7.95 -23.62 -21.70
C LYS A 176 7.76 -24.81 -20.75
N LEU A 177 8.54 -24.83 -19.66
CA LEU A 177 8.42 -25.84 -18.61
C LEU A 177 7.26 -25.53 -17.65
N TYR A 178 7.14 -24.25 -17.28
CA TYR A 178 6.10 -23.71 -16.41
C TYR A 178 5.61 -22.41 -17.01
N GLN A 179 4.34 -22.08 -16.83
CA GLN A 179 3.80 -20.81 -17.27
C GLN A 179 2.63 -20.38 -16.38
N SER A 180 2.55 -19.09 -16.12
CA SER A 180 1.47 -18.47 -15.38
C SER A 180 1.01 -17.20 -16.10
N GLN A 181 -0.29 -16.91 -16.01
CA GLN A 181 -0.89 -15.72 -16.56
C GLN A 181 -1.86 -15.11 -15.55
N SER A 182 -1.81 -13.80 -15.42
CA SER A 182 -2.75 -13.02 -14.61
C SER A 182 -3.15 -11.75 -15.34
N GLU A 183 -4.36 -11.27 -15.08
CA GLU A 183 -4.93 -10.09 -15.72
C GLU A 183 -5.48 -9.12 -14.68
N LYS A 184 -5.72 -7.88 -15.11
CA LYS A 184 -6.28 -6.80 -14.28
C LYS A 184 -5.42 -6.42 -13.08
N TYR A 185 -4.10 -6.64 -13.18
CA TYR A 185 -3.18 -6.17 -12.16
C TYR A 185 -3.07 -4.65 -12.18
N GLU A 186 -2.78 -4.09 -11.02
CA GLU A 186 -2.58 -2.66 -10.79
C GLU A 186 -1.26 -2.46 -10.07
N MET A 187 -0.60 -1.34 -10.31
CA MET A 187 0.62 -0.99 -9.61
C MET A 187 0.59 0.45 -9.14
N ALA A 188 0.98 0.65 -7.88
CA ALA A 188 1.25 1.95 -7.32
C ALA A 188 2.52 2.57 -7.95
N PRO A 189 2.68 3.91 -7.91
CA PRO A 189 3.91 4.56 -8.33
C PRO A 189 5.12 4.06 -7.55
N TYR A 190 6.24 3.84 -8.24
CA TYR A 190 7.52 3.44 -7.62
C TYR A 190 7.40 2.24 -6.67
N SER A 191 6.64 1.23 -7.05
CA SER A 191 6.39 0.04 -6.25
C SER A 191 6.83 -1.24 -6.97
N SER A 192 6.98 -2.33 -6.23
CA SER A 192 7.20 -3.66 -6.78
C SER A 192 6.29 -4.70 -6.13
N PHE A 193 6.11 -5.81 -6.82
CA PHE A 193 5.47 -7.01 -6.30
C PHE A 193 6.16 -8.26 -6.79
N GLU A 194 5.99 -9.35 -6.07
CA GLU A 194 6.49 -10.66 -6.47
C GLU A 194 5.40 -11.44 -7.21
N TYR A 195 5.70 -11.86 -8.43
CA TYR A 195 4.86 -12.71 -9.24
C TYR A 195 5.38 -14.14 -9.18
N THR A 196 4.52 -15.07 -8.78
CA THR A 196 4.86 -16.50 -8.70
C THR A 196 4.51 -17.18 -10.02
N ILE A 197 5.41 -18.03 -10.52
CA ILE A 197 5.23 -18.88 -11.69
C ILE A 197 5.08 -20.30 -11.17
N ASP A 198 3.87 -20.86 -11.31
CA ASP A 198 3.48 -22.21 -10.88
C ASP A 198 3.59 -23.19 -12.03
#